data_f17d83a658a4b994f2bbd917f6f51101
#
_entry.id   f17d83a658a4b994f2bbd917f6f51101
#
_cell.length_a   1.000
_cell.length_b   1.000
_cell.length_c   1.000
_cell.angle_alpha   90.00
_cell.angle_beta   90.00
_cell.angle_gamma   90.00
#
_symmetry.space_group_name_H-M   'P 1'
#
loop_
_entity.id
_entity.type
_entity.pdbx_description
1 polymer ?
#
loop_
_entity_poly.entity_id
_entity_poly.type
_entity_poly.pdbx_seq_one_letter_code
_entity_poly.pdbx_strand_id
1 'polypeptide(L)'
;MRRGRRRTLASTLADVLAGNRAAQAVALPAAFAEACGPRLAHEASVRGVTRDGHLLVVVRSEAWATQVRALAPVLCERVNARLGRPVASGLDVHVAAER
;
A
#
# COMPACT_ATOMS: atom_id res chain seq x y z
N MET A 1 1.77 36.80 -15.81
CA MET A 1 2.43 36.41 -14.77
C MET A 1 1.62 35.78 -13.71
N ARG A 2 0.68 36.47 -13.23
CA ARG A 2 -0.11 35.92 -12.28
C ARG A 2 -0.79 34.68 -12.67
N ARG A 3 -1.24 34.63 -13.85
CA ARG A 3 -1.84 33.48 -14.39
C ARG A 3 -0.90 32.34 -14.37
N GLY A 4 0.30 32.56 -14.76
CA GLY A 4 1.30 31.55 -14.77
C GLY A 4 1.55 31.01 -13.37
N ARG A 5 1.61 31.89 -12.45
CA ARG A 5 1.86 31.52 -11.10
C ARG A 5 0.72 30.65 -10.57
N ARG A 6 -0.48 31.01 -10.84
CA ARG A 6 -1.58 30.26 -10.41
C ARG A 6 -1.60 28.90 -11.03
N ARG A 7 -1.31 28.82 -12.29
CA ARG A 7 -1.22 27.60 -12.97
C ARG A 7 -0.13 26.75 -12.36
N THR A 8 0.98 27.34 -12.05
CA THR A 8 2.08 26.64 -11.44
C THR A 8 1.66 26.05 -10.11
N LEU A 9 0.89 26.77 -9.35
CA LEU A 9 0.47 26.29 -8.08
C LEU A 9 -0.45 25.08 -8.24
N ALA A 10 -1.39 25.14 -9.15
CA ALA A 10 -2.28 24.03 -9.41
C ALA A 10 -1.51 22.85 -9.96
N SER A 11 -0.57 23.12 -10.84
CA SER A 11 0.26 22.07 -11.41
C SER A 11 1.11 21.43 -10.34
N THR A 12 1.68 22.25 -9.48
CA THR A 12 2.50 21.73 -8.41
C THR A 12 1.69 20.84 -7.50
N LEU A 13 0.48 21.24 -7.20
CA LEU A 13 -0.36 20.46 -6.35
C LEU A 13 -0.68 19.12 -7.01
N ALA A 14 -1.03 19.16 -8.30
CA ALA A 14 -1.32 17.95 -9.03
C ALA A 14 -0.08 17.07 -9.11
N ASP A 15 1.07 17.67 -9.31
CA ASP A 15 2.32 16.93 -9.38
C ASP A 15 2.65 16.29 -8.05
N VAL A 16 2.40 17.00 -6.96
CA VAL A 16 2.65 16.46 -5.64
C VAL A 16 1.77 15.26 -5.39
N LEU A 17 0.49 15.37 -5.76
CA LEU A 17 -0.43 14.25 -5.58
C LEU A 17 -0.03 13.07 -6.45
N ALA A 18 0.32 13.33 -7.69
CA ALA A 18 0.76 12.28 -8.60
C ALA A 18 2.06 11.68 -8.11
N GLY A 19 2.97 12.54 -7.65
CA GLY A 19 4.24 12.08 -7.13
C GLY A 19 4.07 11.23 -5.89
N ASN A 20 3.15 11.62 -5.02
CA ASN A 20 2.90 10.86 -3.82
C ASN A 20 2.32 9.51 -4.16
N ARG A 21 1.43 9.47 -5.15
CA ARG A 21 0.88 8.23 -5.59
C ARG A 21 1.95 7.33 -6.17
N ALA A 22 2.80 7.89 -7.00
CA ALA A 22 3.88 7.13 -7.60
C ALA A 22 4.84 6.65 -6.52
N ALA A 23 5.15 7.52 -5.57
CA ALA A 23 6.05 7.17 -4.49
C ALA A 23 5.46 6.05 -3.65
N GLN A 24 4.15 6.10 -3.39
CA GLN A 24 3.51 5.06 -2.64
C GLN A 24 3.50 3.76 -3.42
N ALA A 25 3.28 3.84 -4.72
CA ALA A 25 3.29 2.64 -5.55
C ALA A 25 4.65 1.97 -5.52
N VAL A 26 5.72 2.76 -5.46
CA VAL A 26 7.07 2.23 -5.41
C VAL A 26 7.43 1.77 -4.01
N ALA A 27 7.07 2.56 -3.01
CA ALA A 27 7.45 2.29 -1.63
C ALA A 27 6.57 1.27 -0.93
N LEU A 28 5.34 1.13 -1.39
CA LEU A 28 4.37 0.27 -0.72
C LEU A 28 4.81 -1.19 -0.62
N PRO A 29 5.31 -1.82 -1.69
CA PRO A 29 5.74 -3.21 -1.57
C PRO A 29 6.82 -3.40 -0.52
N ALA A 30 7.79 -2.49 -0.48
CA ALA A 30 8.86 -2.57 0.50
C ALA A 30 8.34 -2.36 1.91
N ALA A 31 7.43 -1.39 2.08
CA ALA A 31 6.86 -1.11 3.38
C ALA A 31 6.05 -2.31 3.87
N PHE A 32 5.31 -2.93 2.98
CA PHE A 32 4.51 -4.09 3.33
C PHE A 32 5.42 -5.27 3.70
N ALA A 33 6.49 -5.47 2.91
CA ALA A 33 7.42 -6.55 3.19
C ALA A 33 8.08 -6.37 4.54
N GLU A 34 8.44 -5.14 4.88
CA GLU A 34 9.02 -4.85 6.17
C GLU A 34 8.03 -5.08 7.30
N ALA A 35 6.77 -4.71 7.06
CA ALA A 35 5.74 -4.89 8.06
C ALA A 35 5.50 -6.37 8.33
N CYS A 36 5.56 -7.18 7.29
CA CYS A 36 5.33 -8.61 7.39
C CYS A 36 6.48 -9.39 8.01
N GLY A 37 7.69 -8.92 7.75
CA GLY A 37 8.87 -9.68 8.12
C GLY A 37 9.23 -10.65 6.98
N PRO A 38 10.47 -11.14 6.96
CA PRO A 38 10.97 -11.90 5.82
C PRO A 38 10.17 -13.18 5.50
N ARG A 39 9.72 -13.85 6.52
CA ARG A 39 9.00 -15.09 6.29
C ARG A 39 7.65 -14.86 5.63
N LEU A 40 6.86 -13.98 6.20
CA LEU A 40 5.55 -13.71 5.64
C LEU A 40 5.67 -12.98 4.32
N ALA A 41 6.68 -12.13 4.17
CA ALA A 41 6.87 -11.39 2.93
C ALA A 41 7.12 -12.31 1.75
N HIS A 42 7.58 -13.51 2.01
CA HIS A 42 7.80 -14.49 0.96
C HIS A 42 6.48 -15.07 0.47
N GLU A 43 5.48 -15.09 1.33
CA GLU A 43 4.21 -15.74 1.03
C GLU A 43 3.09 -14.77 0.70
N ALA A 44 3.31 -13.49 0.90
CA ALA A 44 2.29 -12.49 0.69
C ALA A 44 2.89 -11.29 -0.02
N SER A 45 2.14 -10.73 -0.95
CA SER A 45 2.61 -9.53 -1.64
C SER A 45 1.44 -8.57 -1.78
N VAL A 46 1.73 -7.27 -1.74
CA VAL A 46 0.72 -6.25 -1.91
C VAL A 46 0.71 -5.85 -3.36
N ARG A 47 -0.51 -5.74 -3.93
CA ARG A 47 -0.68 -5.40 -5.33
C ARG A 47 -1.09 -3.95 -5.53
N GLY A 48 -1.64 -3.34 -4.50
CA GLY A 48 -2.07 -1.96 -4.61
C GLY A 48 -2.97 -1.59 -3.47
N VAL A 49 -3.60 -0.43 -3.60
CA VAL A 49 -4.53 0.07 -2.60
C VAL A 49 -5.85 0.34 -3.28
N THR A 50 -6.93 -0.15 -2.68
CA THR A 50 -8.25 0.07 -3.24
C THR A 50 -8.71 1.48 -2.92
N ARG A 51 -9.84 1.87 -3.50
CA ARG A 51 -10.41 3.18 -3.24
C ARG A 51 -10.73 3.38 -1.78
N ASP A 52 -11.10 2.30 -1.10
CA ASP A 52 -11.46 2.37 0.30
C ASP A 52 -10.27 2.40 1.23
N GLY A 53 -9.08 2.37 0.67
CA GLY A 53 -7.87 2.39 1.49
C GLY A 53 -7.44 1.03 1.96
N HIS A 54 -7.96 -0.03 1.35
CA HIS A 54 -7.54 -1.38 1.71
C HIS A 54 -6.35 -1.79 0.86
N LEU A 55 -5.38 -2.43 1.47
CA LEU A 55 -4.27 -2.99 0.72
C LEU A 55 -4.74 -4.28 0.06
N LEU A 56 -4.52 -4.37 -1.23
CA LEU A 56 -4.88 -5.57 -1.97
C LEU A 56 -3.70 -6.52 -1.84
N VAL A 57 -3.88 -7.58 -1.08
CA VAL A 57 -2.81 -8.51 -0.76
C VAL A 57 -3.10 -9.87 -1.38
N VAL A 58 -2.09 -10.45 -1.99
CA VAL A 58 -2.20 -11.78 -2.58
C VAL A 58 -1.28 -12.70 -1.81
N VAL A 59 -1.81 -13.82 -1.38
CA VAL A 59 -1.04 -14.81 -0.63
C VAL A 59 -1.06 -16.14 -1.38
N ARG A 60 -0.16 -17.03 -1.00
CA ARG A 60 -0.02 -18.30 -1.70
C ARG A 60 -0.99 -19.40 -1.28
N SER A 61 -1.57 -19.29 -0.13
CA SER A 61 -2.48 -20.34 0.35
C SER A 61 -3.50 -19.77 1.31
N GLU A 62 -4.54 -20.55 1.56
CA GLU A 62 -5.56 -20.15 2.51
C GLU A 62 -5.01 -20.04 3.91
N ALA A 63 -4.04 -20.89 4.24
CA ALA A 63 -3.43 -20.82 5.55
C ALA A 63 -2.75 -19.48 5.74
N TRP A 64 -2.05 -18.99 4.71
CA TRP A 64 -1.43 -17.69 4.79
C TRP A 64 -2.47 -16.57 4.78
N ALA A 65 -3.58 -16.76 4.07
CA ALA A 65 -4.66 -15.77 4.07
C ALA A 65 -5.20 -15.58 5.48
N THR A 66 -5.40 -16.68 6.19
CA THR A 66 -5.90 -16.61 7.55
C THR A 66 -4.92 -15.86 8.45
N GLN A 67 -3.64 -16.15 8.30
CA GLN A 67 -2.60 -15.48 9.07
C GLN A 67 -2.60 -13.98 8.80
N VAL A 68 -2.63 -13.62 7.53
CA VAL A 68 -2.56 -12.22 7.15
C VAL A 68 -3.79 -11.47 7.65
N ARG A 69 -4.97 -12.08 7.51
CA ARG A 69 -6.18 -11.44 8.00
C ARG A 69 -6.14 -11.21 9.49
N ALA A 70 -5.59 -12.17 10.22
CA ALA A 70 -5.47 -12.04 11.67
C ALA A 70 -4.51 -10.92 12.05
N LEU A 71 -3.52 -10.66 11.21
CA LEU A 71 -2.53 -9.63 11.47
C LEU A 71 -2.88 -8.29 10.83
N ALA A 72 -4.02 -8.20 10.17
CA ALA A 72 -4.38 -7.01 9.41
C ALA A 72 -4.21 -5.70 10.17
N PRO A 73 -4.71 -5.55 11.41
CA PRO A 73 -4.55 -4.28 12.10
C PRO A 73 -3.09 -3.92 12.32
N VAL A 74 -2.29 -4.91 12.70
CA VAL A 74 -0.87 -4.68 12.96
C VAL A 74 -0.14 -4.34 11.67
N LEU A 75 -0.45 -5.06 10.59
CA LEU A 75 0.20 -4.81 9.31
C LEU A 75 -0.13 -3.43 8.78
N CYS A 76 -1.39 -3.03 8.87
CA CYS A 76 -1.79 -1.71 8.43
C CYS A 76 -1.07 -0.63 9.23
N GLU A 77 -0.99 -0.82 10.52
CA GLU A 77 -0.33 0.14 11.39
C GLU A 77 1.15 0.27 11.03
N ARG A 78 1.80 -0.85 10.81
CA ARG A 78 3.21 -0.84 10.46
C ARG A 78 3.48 -0.22 9.10
N VAL A 79 2.63 -0.53 8.13
CA VAL A 79 2.77 0.05 6.80
C VAL A 79 2.59 1.56 6.88
N ASN A 80 1.55 2.00 7.59
CA ASN A 80 1.29 3.43 7.72
C ASN A 80 2.45 4.14 8.41
N ALA A 81 2.98 3.52 9.45
CA ALA A 81 4.12 4.10 10.17
C ALA A 81 5.33 4.21 9.26
N ARG A 82 5.56 3.18 8.47
CA ARG A 82 6.70 3.18 7.56
C ARG A 82 6.57 4.23 6.48
N LEU A 83 5.35 4.41 5.96
CA LEU A 83 5.11 5.40 4.92
C LEU A 83 4.89 6.81 5.47
N GLY A 84 4.70 6.91 6.78
CA GLY A 84 4.51 8.21 7.42
C GLY A 84 3.14 8.81 7.19
N ARG A 85 2.16 8.02 6.78
CA ARG A 85 0.83 8.54 6.53
C ARG A 85 -0.19 7.41 6.56
N PRO A 86 -1.45 7.71 6.83
CA PRO A 86 -2.50 6.68 6.95
C PRO A 86 -2.97 6.20 5.59
N VAL A 87 -2.18 5.35 4.96
CA VAL A 87 -2.48 4.81 3.65
C VAL A 87 -3.41 3.61 3.72
N ALA A 88 -3.20 2.75 4.71
CA ALA A 88 -3.93 1.50 4.81
C ALA A 88 -4.93 1.52 5.95
N SER A 89 -6.19 1.24 5.63
CA SER A 89 -7.23 1.14 6.64
C SER A 89 -7.69 -0.31 6.82
N GLY A 90 -7.21 -1.20 5.98
CA GLY A 90 -7.57 -2.61 6.07
C GLY A 90 -6.88 -3.38 4.98
N LEU A 91 -7.14 -4.66 4.93
CA LEU A 91 -6.56 -5.53 3.91
C LEU A 91 -7.66 -6.29 3.19
N ASP A 92 -7.49 -6.43 1.89
CA ASP A 92 -8.31 -7.33 1.08
C ASP A 92 -7.37 -8.43 0.67
N VAL A 93 -7.58 -9.62 1.21
CA VAL A 93 -6.66 -10.72 1.02
C VAL A 93 -7.24 -11.73 0.04
N HIS A 94 -6.46 -12.06 -0.96
CA HIS A 94 -6.84 -13.04 -1.98
C HIS A 94 -5.78 -14.11 -2.09
N VAL A 95 -6.22 -15.32 -2.34
CA VAL A 95 -5.28 -16.43 -2.54
C VAL A 95 -4.96 -16.50 -4.02
N ALA A 96 -3.68 -16.55 -4.35
CA ALA A 96 -3.26 -16.61 -5.74
C ALA A 96 -3.76 -17.90 -6.37
N ALA A 97 -4.23 -17.76 -7.60
CA ALA A 97 -4.68 -18.93 -8.32
C ALA A 97 -3.48 -19.83 -8.59
N GLU A 98 -3.65 -21.10 -8.31
CA GLU A 98 -2.56 -22.02 -8.53
C GLU A 98 -2.62 -22.58 -9.89
N ARG A 99 -1.52 -22.84 -10.47
CA ARG A 99 -1.61 -23.41 -11.76
C ARG A 99 -0.74 -24.57 -11.90
#